data_62af7fdf2435dfd35e03159cfcfb0ce1
#
_entry.id   62af7fdf2435dfd35e03159cfcfb0ce1
#
_cell.length_a   1.000
_cell.length_b   1.000
_cell.length_c   1.000
_cell.angle_alpha   90.00
_cell.angle_beta   90.00
_cell.angle_gamma   90.00
#
_symmetry.space_group_name_H-M   'P 1'
#
loop_
_entity.id
_entity.type
_entity.pdbx_description
1 polymer ?
#
loop_
_entity_poly.entity_id
_entity_poly.type
_entity_poly.pdbx_seq_one_letter_code
_entity_poly.pdbx_strand_id
1 'polypeptide(L)'
;KEDNTQVEVLPVNETVEEVAVVEKYFDRSRSAISLLGTFNVRDKDGNDITGAFTPRLKSLLILLVLYTEKSKQGILTKKATDILWSDKEEESARNNRNVTLRKLRILLEKVGDVEVVSDAGFLCIRWHEGVFCDYRMALDCIRQFKENGDHGDDKLLNQILEILLYGPLLSNTIVDWLDEFKDSYSSLSIDLLRNLLDVQRNNYDTVLRIADILFLHDPLNEEALAAKCSILFIQGKKGIAKSVYDRFCKEYKDSLGEEYKVPLCNLYK
;
A
#
# COMPACT_ATOMS: atom_id res chain seq x y z
N LYS A 1 69.84 24.04 16.63
CA LYS A 1 68.67 24.96 16.52
C LYS A 1 67.67 24.27 15.64
N GLU A 2 66.78 23.52 16.26
CA GLU A 2 65.68 22.85 15.63
C GLU A 2 64.50 23.81 15.62
N ASP A 3 63.96 24.07 14.47
CA ASP A 3 62.78 24.90 14.25
C ASP A 3 61.54 23.98 14.25
N ASN A 4 60.77 24.10 15.31
CA ASN A 4 59.59 23.25 15.57
C ASN A 4 58.36 24.02 15.07
N THR A 5 57.94 23.84 13.83
CA THR A 5 56.73 24.44 13.31
C THR A 5 55.56 23.50 13.64
N GLN A 6 54.79 23.81 14.66
CA GLN A 6 53.52 23.16 14.96
C GLN A 6 52.49 23.55 13.91
N VAL A 7 51.99 22.57 13.18
CA VAL A 7 50.81 22.72 12.34
C VAL A 7 49.56 22.54 13.21
N GLU A 8 48.87 23.64 13.41
CA GLU A 8 47.57 23.68 14.10
C GLU A 8 46.51 23.07 13.20
N VAL A 9 46.02 21.88 13.54
CA VAL A 9 44.89 21.21 12.87
C VAL A 9 43.61 21.80 13.41
N LEU A 10 42.91 22.59 12.62
CA LEU A 10 41.58 23.08 12.93
C LEU A 10 40.62 21.90 12.97
N PRO A 11 39.66 21.87 13.93
CA PRO A 11 38.66 20.80 13.99
C PRO A 11 37.69 20.92 12.83
N VAL A 12 37.58 19.83 12.05
CA VAL A 12 36.54 19.65 11.05
C VAL A 12 35.19 19.61 11.81
N ASN A 13 34.39 20.65 11.65
CA ASN A 13 33.00 20.63 12.06
C ASN A 13 32.28 19.57 11.22
N GLU A 14 32.05 18.40 11.79
CA GLU A 14 31.04 17.46 11.27
C GLU A 14 29.69 18.13 11.47
N THR A 15 29.16 18.73 10.42
CA THR A 15 27.75 19.05 10.32
C THR A 15 27.01 17.72 10.32
N VAL A 16 26.45 17.36 11.48
CA VAL A 16 25.42 16.34 11.59
C VAL A 16 24.25 16.83 10.75
N GLU A 17 24.09 16.27 9.56
CA GLU A 17 22.85 16.44 8.78
C GLU A 17 21.73 15.96 9.69
N GLU A 18 20.88 16.89 10.12
CA GLU A 18 19.60 16.56 10.75
C GLU A 18 18.81 15.70 9.77
N VAL A 19 18.83 14.39 10.01
CA VAL A 19 17.94 13.47 9.33
C VAL A 19 16.53 13.91 9.72
N ALA A 20 15.85 14.55 8.78
CA ALA A 20 14.46 14.98 8.98
C ALA A 20 13.67 13.76 9.46
N VAL A 21 13.17 13.82 10.68
CA VAL A 21 12.31 12.79 11.26
C VAL A 21 11.02 12.82 10.44
N VAL A 22 10.87 11.85 9.54
CA VAL A 22 9.63 11.68 8.77
C VAL A 22 8.54 11.32 9.77
N GLU A 23 7.61 12.24 9.98
CA GLU A 23 6.46 12.03 10.84
C GLU A 23 5.67 10.82 10.33
N LYS A 24 5.56 9.78 11.15
CA LYS A 24 4.79 8.58 10.83
C LYS A 24 3.34 8.80 11.23
N TYR A 25 2.44 8.76 10.26
CA TYR A 25 1.00 8.92 10.50
C TYR A 25 0.32 7.60 10.88
N PHE A 26 0.92 6.46 10.54
CA PHE A 26 0.33 5.15 10.76
C PHE A 26 1.26 4.22 11.53
N ASP A 27 0.74 3.63 12.61
CA ASP A 27 1.48 2.65 13.41
C ASP A 27 1.06 1.22 13.05
N ARG A 28 1.97 0.50 12.40
CA ARG A 28 1.82 -0.94 12.07
C ARG A 28 2.55 -1.83 13.07
N SER A 29 3.10 -1.29 14.13
CA SER A 29 3.92 -2.06 15.08
C SER A 29 3.10 -2.91 16.03
N ARG A 30 1.83 -2.55 16.25
CA ARG A 30 0.91 -3.26 17.17
C ARG A 30 -0.47 -3.36 16.56
N SER A 31 -1.24 -4.39 16.98
CA SER A 31 -2.65 -4.57 16.62
C SER A 31 -2.94 -4.24 15.16
N ALA A 32 -2.25 -4.90 14.25
CA ALA A 32 -2.32 -4.55 12.84
C ALA A 32 -2.74 -5.74 11.97
N ILE A 33 -3.61 -5.47 11.00
CA ILE A 33 -3.93 -6.37 9.88
C ILE A 33 -3.49 -5.67 8.60
N SER A 34 -2.44 -6.19 7.97
CA SER A 34 -1.85 -5.62 6.77
C SER A 34 -2.26 -6.42 5.54
N LEU A 35 -2.85 -5.74 4.57
CA LEU A 35 -3.25 -6.29 3.28
C LEU A 35 -2.54 -5.60 2.12
N LEU A 36 -1.93 -4.43 2.34
CA LEU A 36 -1.16 -3.74 1.31
C LEU A 36 0.27 -4.31 1.24
N GLY A 37 0.71 -4.65 0.01
CA GLY A 37 1.91 -5.42 -0.22
C GLY A 37 1.70 -6.89 0.14
N THR A 38 2.17 -7.32 1.30
CA THR A 38 2.08 -8.70 1.78
C THR A 38 1.15 -8.82 2.98
N PHE A 39 0.43 -9.95 3.06
CA PHE A 39 -0.40 -10.26 4.22
C PHE A 39 0.46 -10.40 5.47
N ASN A 40 0.13 -9.60 6.49
CA ASN A 40 0.77 -9.69 7.81
C ASN A 40 -0.25 -9.37 8.91
N VAL A 41 -0.14 -10.04 10.04
CA VAL A 41 -1.00 -9.79 11.21
C VAL A 41 -0.12 -9.71 12.45
N ARG A 42 -0.29 -8.62 13.21
CA ARG A 42 0.36 -8.41 14.51
C ARG A 42 -0.66 -8.39 15.63
N ASP A 43 -0.29 -8.98 16.74
CA ASP A 43 -1.09 -8.95 17.95
C ASP A 43 -0.95 -7.59 18.69
N LYS A 44 -1.73 -7.43 19.77
CA LYS A 44 -1.72 -6.23 20.62
C LYS A 44 -0.36 -5.93 21.27
N ASP A 45 0.51 -6.93 21.38
CA ASP A 45 1.84 -6.81 21.96
C ASP A 45 2.92 -6.53 20.89
N GLY A 46 2.53 -6.48 19.59
CA GLY A 46 3.40 -6.23 18.45
C GLY A 46 4.04 -7.49 17.85
N ASN A 47 3.72 -8.68 18.37
CA ASN A 47 4.28 -9.91 17.83
C ASN A 47 3.65 -10.25 16.48
N ASP A 48 4.46 -10.74 15.55
CA ASP A 48 3.97 -11.27 14.28
C ASP A 48 3.30 -12.64 14.50
N ILE A 49 2.00 -12.69 14.31
CA ILE A 49 1.20 -13.92 14.41
C ILE A 49 0.72 -14.42 13.05
N THR A 50 1.28 -13.90 11.94
CA THR A 50 0.92 -14.29 10.57
C THR A 50 0.99 -15.81 10.36
N GLY A 51 2.00 -16.47 10.92
CA GLY A 51 2.19 -17.91 10.84
C GLY A 51 1.08 -18.76 11.47
N ALA A 52 0.24 -18.18 12.34
CA ALA A 52 -0.92 -18.86 12.91
C ALA A 52 -2.12 -18.93 11.94
N PHE A 53 -2.08 -18.13 10.84
CA PHE A 53 -3.12 -18.12 9.83
C PHE A 53 -2.85 -19.17 8.75
N THR A 54 -3.50 -20.34 8.87
CA THR A 54 -3.51 -21.32 7.78
C THR A 54 -4.07 -20.70 6.49
N PRO A 55 -3.80 -21.26 5.30
CA PRO A 55 -4.30 -20.68 4.03
C PRO A 55 -5.80 -20.38 4.05
N ARG A 56 -6.61 -21.26 4.64
CA ARG A 56 -8.07 -21.06 4.70
C ARG A 56 -8.48 -19.97 5.70
N LEU A 57 -7.78 -19.84 6.83
CA LEU A 57 -8.00 -18.76 7.80
C LEU A 57 -7.61 -17.41 7.22
N LYS A 58 -6.47 -17.36 6.51
CA LYS A 58 -6.02 -16.18 5.78
C LYS A 58 -7.06 -15.75 4.75
N SER A 59 -7.51 -16.67 3.88
CA SER A 59 -8.53 -16.37 2.86
C SER A 59 -9.84 -15.89 3.48
N LEU A 60 -10.28 -16.48 4.59
CA LEU A 60 -11.50 -16.05 5.26
C LEU A 60 -11.36 -14.65 5.85
N LEU A 61 -10.25 -14.33 6.53
CA LEU A 61 -10.02 -12.99 7.07
C LEU A 61 -9.99 -11.95 5.95
N ILE A 62 -9.22 -12.19 4.90
CA ILE A 62 -9.14 -11.29 3.74
C ILE A 62 -10.53 -11.05 3.15
N LEU A 63 -11.27 -12.12 2.87
CA LEU A 63 -12.62 -12.04 2.30
C LEU A 63 -13.55 -11.17 3.16
N LEU A 64 -13.53 -11.39 4.48
CA LEU A 64 -14.37 -10.64 5.41
C LEU A 64 -13.99 -9.16 5.45
N VAL A 65 -12.69 -8.84 5.50
CA VAL A 65 -12.23 -7.44 5.48
C VAL A 65 -12.66 -6.74 4.18
N LEU A 66 -12.37 -7.33 3.03
CA LEU A 66 -12.67 -6.72 1.73
C LEU A 66 -14.17 -6.48 1.53
N TYR A 67 -15.01 -7.46 1.88
CA TYR A 67 -16.46 -7.30 1.75
C TYR A 67 -17.04 -6.34 2.79
N THR A 68 -16.46 -6.24 3.98
CA THR A 68 -16.88 -5.26 5.00
C THR A 68 -16.59 -3.82 4.52
N GLU A 69 -15.44 -3.59 3.88
CA GLU A 69 -15.10 -2.27 3.34
C GLU A 69 -15.90 -1.94 2.06
N LYS A 70 -16.27 -2.95 1.26
CA LYS A 70 -17.16 -2.78 0.09
C LYS A 70 -18.60 -2.47 0.50
N SER A 71 -19.06 -3.08 1.59
CA SER A 71 -20.42 -2.90 2.13
C SER A 71 -20.44 -3.11 3.63
N LYS A 72 -20.96 -2.17 4.39
CA LYS A 72 -21.05 -2.26 5.87
C LYS A 72 -21.75 -3.52 6.37
N GLN A 73 -22.58 -4.15 5.56
CA GLN A 73 -23.20 -5.43 5.88
C GLN A 73 -22.23 -6.62 5.74
N GLY A 74 -21.12 -6.46 4.99
CA GLY A 74 -20.19 -7.52 4.71
C GLY A 74 -20.65 -8.46 3.59
N ILE A 75 -20.42 -9.76 3.75
CA ILE A 75 -20.71 -10.79 2.74
C ILE A 75 -21.80 -11.74 3.21
N LEU A 76 -22.70 -12.15 2.31
CA LEU A 76 -23.62 -13.25 2.57
C LEU A 76 -22.87 -14.52 2.97
N THR A 77 -23.31 -15.14 4.07
CA THR A 77 -22.67 -16.36 4.60
C THR A 77 -22.60 -17.48 3.56
N LYS A 78 -23.67 -17.62 2.74
CA LYS A 78 -23.69 -18.58 1.63
C LYS A 78 -22.61 -18.25 0.60
N LYS A 79 -22.52 -16.99 0.14
CA LYS A 79 -21.52 -16.54 -0.83
C LYS A 79 -20.10 -16.78 -0.32
N ALA A 80 -19.82 -16.49 0.96
CA ALA A 80 -18.50 -16.79 1.56
C ALA A 80 -18.20 -18.28 1.57
N THR A 81 -19.22 -19.12 1.80
CA THR A 81 -19.08 -20.58 1.77
C THR A 81 -18.78 -21.07 0.35
N ASP A 82 -19.53 -20.58 -0.64
CA ASP A 82 -19.37 -20.97 -2.03
C ASP A 82 -17.99 -20.57 -2.59
N ILE A 83 -17.48 -19.41 -2.20
CA ILE A 83 -16.13 -18.94 -2.60
C ILE A 83 -15.03 -19.81 -1.98
N LEU A 84 -15.11 -20.08 -0.68
CA LEU A 84 -13.99 -20.69 0.04
C LEU A 84 -14.06 -22.22 0.12
N TRP A 85 -15.21 -22.84 -0.09
CA TRP A 85 -15.43 -24.29 0.02
C TRP A 85 -16.24 -24.84 -1.16
N SER A 86 -16.06 -24.28 -2.35
CA SER A 86 -16.71 -24.74 -3.59
C SER A 86 -16.43 -26.21 -3.94
N ASP A 87 -15.33 -26.76 -3.42
CA ASP A 87 -14.89 -28.14 -3.59
C ASP A 87 -15.57 -29.15 -2.62
N LYS A 88 -16.46 -28.68 -1.73
CA LYS A 88 -17.07 -29.48 -0.67
C LYS A 88 -18.57 -29.62 -0.84
N GLU A 89 -19.09 -30.78 -0.41
CA GLU A 89 -20.54 -30.97 -0.24
C GLU A 89 -21.10 -29.96 0.78
N GLU A 90 -22.35 -29.55 0.61
CA GLU A 90 -22.97 -28.44 1.35
C GLU A 90 -22.83 -28.56 2.87
N GLU A 91 -23.12 -29.75 3.42
CA GLU A 91 -23.01 -29.98 4.87
C GLU A 91 -21.56 -29.90 5.36
N SER A 92 -20.65 -30.48 4.60
CA SER A 92 -19.22 -30.43 4.88
C SER A 92 -18.69 -29.01 4.79
N ALA A 93 -19.07 -28.23 3.77
CA ALA A 93 -18.72 -26.84 3.60
C ALA A 93 -19.20 -25.99 4.78
N ARG A 94 -20.46 -26.19 5.22
CA ARG A 94 -21.03 -25.53 6.39
C ARG A 94 -20.24 -25.83 7.67
N ASN A 95 -19.90 -27.09 7.91
CA ASN A 95 -19.13 -27.50 9.08
C ASN A 95 -17.74 -26.91 9.06
N ASN A 96 -17.03 -26.98 7.92
CA ASN A 96 -15.71 -26.40 7.74
C ASN A 96 -15.71 -24.89 7.97
N ARG A 97 -16.69 -24.17 7.41
CA ARG A 97 -16.86 -22.73 7.65
C ARG A 97 -17.02 -22.42 9.15
N ASN A 98 -17.90 -23.13 9.85
CA ASN A 98 -18.15 -22.88 11.28
C ASN A 98 -16.88 -23.11 12.12
N VAL A 99 -16.14 -24.18 11.85
CA VAL A 99 -14.85 -24.45 12.52
C VAL A 99 -13.83 -23.35 12.21
N THR A 100 -13.76 -22.91 10.95
CA THR A 100 -12.80 -21.87 10.53
C THR A 100 -13.18 -20.53 11.16
N LEU A 101 -14.45 -20.15 11.20
CA LEU A 101 -14.93 -18.93 11.87
C LEU A 101 -14.59 -18.93 13.35
N ARG A 102 -14.78 -20.08 14.04
CA ARG A 102 -14.42 -20.20 15.46
C ARG A 102 -12.91 -19.98 15.67
N LYS A 103 -12.07 -20.60 14.85
CA LYS A 103 -10.60 -20.42 14.92
C LYS A 103 -10.20 -18.99 14.60
N LEU A 104 -10.84 -18.35 13.61
CA LEU A 104 -10.57 -16.96 13.27
C LEU A 104 -10.89 -16.02 14.44
N ARG A 105 -12.03 -16.20 15.09
CA ARG A 105 -12.40 -15.38 16.26
C ARG A 105 -11.33 -15.47 17.37
N ILE A 106 -10.86 -16.67 17.69
CA ILE A 106 -9.79 -16.88 18.70
C ILE A 106 -8.49 -16.15 18.30
N LEU A 107 -8.14 -16.12 17.02
CA LEU A 107 -6.95 -15.40 16.57
C LEU A 107 -7.16 -13.88 16.63
N LEU A 108 -8.35 -13.40 16.30
CA LEU A 108 -8.65 -11.97 16.35
C LEU A 108 -8.67 -11.41 17.78
N GLU A 109 -9.06 -12.21 18.78
CA GLU A 109 -8.93 -11.84 20.21
C GLU A 109 -7.48 -11.49 20.60
N LYS A 110 -6.48 -12.08 19.93
CA LYS A 110 -5.07 -11.75 20.15
C LYS A 110 -4.66 -10.45 19.47
N VAL A 111 -5.27 -10.14 18.34
CA VAL A 111 -5.03 -8.88 17.62
C VAL A 111 -5.55 -7.70 18.43
N GLY A 112 -6.69 -7.83 19.08
CA GLY A 112 -7.29 -6.78 19.89
C GLY A 112 -8.78 -6.61 19.60
N ASP A 113 -9.26 -5.38 19.66
CA ASP A 113 -10.68 -5.05 19.52
C ASP A 113 -11.16 -5.10 18.04
N VAL A 114 -11.13 -6.31 17.49
CA VAL A 114 -11.66 -6.64 16.16
C VAL A 114 -12.43 -7.96 16.23
N GLU A 115 -13.63 -8.00 15.70
CA GLU A 115 -14.48 -9.18 15.80
C GLU A 115 -15.17 -9.56 14.49
N VAL A 116 -15.44 -10.87 14.34
CA VAL A 116 -16.32 -11.38 13.28
C VAL A 116 -17.74 -11.41 13.78
N VAL A 117 -18.60 -10.59 13.18
CA VAL A 117 -20.03 -10.52 13.45
C VAL A 117 -20.78 -11.38 12.45
N SER A 118 -21.79 -12.09 12.95
CA SER A 118 -22.76 -12.83 12.12
C SER A 118 -24.14 -12.27 12.41
N ASP A 119 -24.74 -11.60 11.43
CA ASP A 119 -26.05 -11.00 11.58
C ASP A 119 -26.87 -11.14 10.30
N ALA A 120 -28.17 -11.47 10.45
CA ALA A 120 -29.14 -11.59 9.36
C ALA A 120 -28.62 -12.37 8.11
N GLY A 121 -27.79 -13.39 8.31
CA GLY A 121 -27.22 -14.19 7.23
C GLY A 121 -25.97 -13.58 6.58
N PHE A 122 -25.44 -12.48 7.10
CA PHE A 122 -24.19 -11.85 6.68
C PHE A 122 -23.07 -12.12 7.68
N LEU A 123 -21.85 -12.02 7.17
CA LEU A 123 -20.60 -12.03 7.93
C LEU A 123 -19.85 -10.74 7.65
N CYS A 124 -19.42 -10.02 8.68
CA CYS A 124 -18.61 -8.82 8.56
C CYS A 124 -17.56 -8.73 9.66
N ILE A 125 -16.56 -7.87 9.47
CA ILE A 125 -15.62 -7.45 10.50
C ILE A 125 -16.18 -6.19 11.17
N ARG A 126 -16.26 -6.21 12.50
CA ARG A 126 -16.48 -5.01 13.30
C ARG A 126 -15.14 -4.54 13.84
N TRP A 127 -14.79 -3.31 13.48
CA TRP A 127 -13.59 -2.65 13.94
C TRP A 127 -13.91 -1.80 15.17
N HIS A 128 -13.08 -1.92 16.19
CA HIS A 128 -13.06 -1.04 17.34
C HIS A 128 -11.79 -0.19 17.32
N GLU A 129 -11.64 0.72 18.26
CA GLU A 129 -10.44 1.57 18.35
C GLU A 129 -9.18 0.74 18.65
N GLY A 130 -8.04 1.20 18.14
CA GLY A 130 -6.73 0.61 18.43
C GLY A 130 -6.25 -0.50 17.49
N VAL A 131 -7.08 -0.99 16.56
CA VAL A 131 -6.64 -1.95 15.54
C VAL A 131 -6.44 -1.24 14.20
N PHE A 132 -5.21 -1.27 13.72
CA PHE A 132 -4.83 -0.70 12.43
C PHE A 132 -5.11 -1.69 11.29
N CYS A 133 -5.75 -1.23 10.21
CA CYS A 133 -5.84 -1.98 8.96
C CYS A 133 -5.48 -1.05 7.80
N ASP A 134 -4.36 -1.36 7.11
CA ASP A 134 -3.82 -0.51 6.05
C ASP A 134 -4.77 -0.33 4.86
N TYR A 135 -5.42 -1.40 4.42
CA TYR A 135 -6.40 -1.33 3.32
C TYR A 135 -7.58 -0.41 3.67
N ARG A 136 -8.13 -0.53 4.88
CA ARG A 136 -9.21 0.33 5.37
C ARG A 136 -8.75 1.79 5.42
N MET A 137 -7.58 2.05 6.01
CA MET A 137 -7.04 3.41 6.10
C MET A 137 -6.77 4.02 4.73
N ALA A 138 -6.28 3.23 3.77
CA ALA A 138 -6.10 3.70 2.40
C ALA A 138 -7.42 4.12 1.76
N LEU A 139 -8.48 3.31 1.90
CA LEU A 139 -9.81 3.66 1.39
C LEU A 139 -10.38 4.91 2.08
N ASP A 140 -10.14 5.09 3.38
CA ASP A 140 -10.58 6.27 4.12
C ASP A 140 -9.83 7.53 3.66
N CYS A 141 -8.51 7.46 3.46
CA CYS A 141 -7.73 8.56 2.89
C CYS A 141 -8.19 8.94 1.48
N ILE A 142 -8.42 7.95 0.62
CA ILE A 142 -8.93 8.17 -0.75
C ILE A 142 -10.30 8.84 -0.71
N ARG A 143 -11.19 8.42 0.19
CA ARG A 143 -12.52 9.00 0.36
C ARG A 143 -12.44 10.44 0.84
N GLN A 144 -11.66 10.72 1.88
CA GLN A 144 -11.46 12.07 2.41
C GLN A 144 -10.93 13.02 1.34
N PHE A 145 -9.98 12.58 0.52
CA PHE A 145 -9.47 13.39 -0.58
C PHE A 145 -10.55 13.71 -1.61
N LYS A 146 -11.40 12.72 -1.97
CA LYS A 146 -12.50 12.93 -2.91
C LYS A 146 -13.59 13.87 -2.38
N GLU A 147 -13.87 13.82 -1.07
CA GLU A 147 -14.91 14.63 -0.43
C GLU A 147 -14.46 16.08 -0.20
N ASN A 148 -13.22 16.27 0.24
CA ASN A 148 -12.70 17.58 0.63
C ASN A 148 -12.03 18.34 -0.53
N GLY A 149 -11.69 17.64 -1.62
CA GLY A 149 -10.88 18.18 -2.70
C GLY A 149 -9.45 18.49 -2.24
N ASP A 150 -8.65 19.05 -3.16
CA ASP A 150 -7.32 19.51 -2.83
C ASP A 150 -7.36 20.93 -2.27
N HIS A 151 -7.57 21.05 -0.98
CA HIS A 151 -7.55 22.33 -0.27
C HIS A 151 -6.20 22.61 0.42
N GLY A 152 -5.10 21.98 -0.03
CA GLY A 152 -3.76 22.21 0.53
C GLY A 152 -3.56 21.62 1.93
N ASP A 153 -4.25 20.54 2.26
CA ASP A 153 -4.01 19.82 3.51
C ASP A 153 -2.77 18.91 3.36
N ASP A 154 -1.60 19.49 3.69
CA ASP A 154 -0.32 18.78 3.66
C ASP A 154 -0.34 17.51 4.54
N LYS A 155 -1.13 17.49 5.60
CA LYS A 155 -1.26 16.33 6.47
C LYS A 155 -1.95 15.19 5.74
N LEU A 156 -3.09 15.43 5.11
CA LEU A 156 -3.81 14.42 4.32
C LEU A 156 -2.95 13.91 3.17
N LEU A 157 -2.26 14.83 2.46
CA LEU A 157 -1.33 14.46 1.39
C LEU A 157 -0.25 13.49 1.90
N ASN A 158 0.42 13.82 3.01
CA ASN A 158 1.45 12.96 3.57
C ASN A 158 0.90 11.62 4.06
N GLN A 159 -0.30 11.59 4.65
CA GLN A 159 -0.98 10.34 5.01
C GLN A 159 -1.26 9.46 3.77
N ILE A 160 -1.75 10.05 2.70
CA ILE A 160 -1.98 9.34 1.42
C ILE A 160 -0.68 8.76 0.89
N LEU A 161 0.38 9.57 0.82
CA LEU A 161 1.68 9.09 0.31
C LEU A 161 2.29 8.01 1.19
N GLU A 162 2.14 8.09 2.52
CA GLU A 162 2.60 7.04 3.42
C GLU A 162 1.83 5.73 3.24
N ILE A 163 0.48 5.79 3.19
CA ILE A 163 -0.34 4.58 3.12
C ILE A 163 -0.20 3.87 1.75
N LEU A 164 -0.15 4.62 0.65
CA LEU A 164 -0.01 4.05 -0.68
C LEU A 164 1.40 3.50 -0.95
N LEU A 165 2.41 3.96 -0.22
CA LEU A 165 3.77 3.40 -0.26
C LEU A 165 3.82 1.94 0.22
N TYR A 166 2.82 1.46 0.96
CA TYR A 166 2.73 0.04 1.33
C TYR A 166 2.46 -0.88 0.14
N GLY A 167 2.03 -0.33 -1.00
CA GLY A 167 1.93 -1.00 -2.29
C GLY A 167 0.54 -1.54 -2.62
N PRO A 168 0.45 -2.34 -3.70
CA PRO A 168 -0.79 -2.93 -4.17
C PRO A 168 -1.39 -3.92 -3.18
N LEU A 169 -2.71 -4.11 -3.28
CA LEU A 169 -3.45 -5.06 -2.45
C LEU A 169 -2.94 -6.49 -2.67
N LEU A 170 -2.38 -7.13 -1.62
CA LEU A 170 -1.99 -8.54 -1.59
C LEU A 170 -1.22 -8.99 -2.84
N SER A 171 -0.15 -8.26 -3.21
CA SER A 171 0.62 -8.45 -4.44
C SER A 171 1.06 -9.91 -4.67
N ASN A 172 1.35 -10.65 -3.60
CA ASN A 172 1.84 -12.04 -3.66
C ASN A 172 0.74 -13.11 -3.47
N THR A 173 -0.54 -12.73 -3.53
CA THR A 173 -1.66 -13.68 -3.36
C THR A 173 -2.40 -13.81 -4.69
N ILE A 174 -2.45 -15.02 -5.26
CA ILE A 174 -3.10 -15.30 -6.55
C ILE A 174 -4.31 -16.18 -6.27
N VAL A 175 -5.51 -15.60 -6.34
CA VAL A 175 -6.79 -16.31 -6.23
C VAL A 175 -7.86 -15.51 -6.98
N ASP A 176 -8.62 -16.15 -7.83
CA ASP A 176 -9.54 -15.50 -8.79
C ASP A 176 -10.55 -14.54 -8.15
N TRP A 177 -11.12 -14.89 -6.98
CA TRP A 177 -12.11 -14.04 -6.31
C TRP A 177 -11.53 -12.73 -5.76
N LEU A 178 -10.20 -12.59 -5.70
CA LEU A 178 -9.50 -11.40 -5.20
C LEU A 178 -9.25 -10.37 -6.32
N ASP A 179 -9.26 -10.78 -7.58
CA ASP A 179 -8.83 -9.93 -8.70
C ASP A 179 -9.70 -8.68 -8.84
N GLU A 180 -11.04 -8.80 -8.71
CA GLU A 180 -11.94 -7.64 -8.70
C GLU A 180 -11.55 -6.58 -7.66
N PHE A 181 -11.12 -7.02 -6.47
CA PHE A 181 -10.70 -6.10 -5.40
C PHE A 181 -9.33 -5.46 -5.67
N LYS A 182 -8.39 -6.24 -6.23
CA LYS A 182 -7.07 -5.73 -6.63
C LYS A 182 -7.21 -4.67 -7.72
N ASP A 183 -7.97 -4.96 -8.76
CA ASP A 183 -8.20 -4.05 -9.87
C ASP A 183 -8.88 -2.76 -9.42
N SER A 184 -9.90 -2.89 -8.57
CA SER A 184 -10.61 -1.74 -8.00
C SER A 184 -9.68 -0.88 -7.14
N TYR A 185 -8.87 -1.49 -6.26
CA TYR A 185 -7.93 -0.76 -5.41
C TYR A 185 -6.82 -0.09 -6.24
N SER A 186 -6.24 -0.80 -7.22
CA SER A 186 -5.22 -0.26 -8.10
C SER A 186 -5.74 0.95 -8.88
N SER A 187 -6.94 0.83 -9.49
CA SER A 187 -7.56 1.94 -10.22
C SER A 187 -7.77 3.16 -9.32
N LEU A 188 -8.33 2.96 -8.12
CA LEU A 188 -8.54 4.06 -7.16
C LEU A 188 -7.23 4.74 -6.75
N SER A 189 -6.18 3.98 -6.53
CA SER A 189 -4.87 4.47 -6.11
C SER A 189 -4.18 5.24 -7.24
N ILE A 190 -4.20 4.68 -8.45
CA ILE A 190 -3.60 5.30 -9.64
C ILE A 190 -4.31 6.62 -9.97
N ASP A 191 -5.64 6.63 -10.00
CA ASP A 191 -6.42 7.85 -10.28
C ASP A 191 -6.14 8.96 -9.27
N LEU A 192 -6.04 8.62 -7.97
CA LEU A 192 -5.68 9.58 -6.94
C LEU A 192 -4.26 10.13 -7.15
N LEU A 193 -3.28 9.25 -7.36
CA LEU A 193 -1.88 9.65 -7.53
C LEU A 193 -1.68 10.52 -8.79
N ARG A 194 -2.41 10.24 -9.88
CA ARG A 194 -2.41 11.08 -11.09
C ARG A 194 -2.97 12.48 -10.79
N ASN A 195 -4.08 12.57 -10.09
CA ASN A 195 -4.63 13.86 -9.65
C ASN A 195 -3.62 14.64 -8.79
N LEU A 196 -2.94 13.94 -7.86
CA LEU A 196 -1.92 14.56 -7.02
C LEU A 196 -0.69 15.04 -7.82
N LEU A 197 -0.27 14.32 -8.87
CA LEU A 197 0.78 14.79 -9.78
C LEU A 197 0.43 16.14 -10.40
N ASP A 198 -0.82 16.28 -10.84
CA ASP A 198 -1.29 17.52 -11.47
C ASP A 198 -1.33 18.69 -10.48
N VAL A 199 -1.81 18.45 -9.28
CA VAL A 199 -1.95 19.46 -8.23
C VAL A 199 -0.58 19.89 -7.70
N GLN A 200 0.33 18.96 -7.47
CA GLN A 200 1.63 19.18 -6.84
C GLN A 200 2.75 19.56 -7.83
N ARG A 201 2.44 19.94 -9.07
CA ARG A 201 3.40 20.21 -10.16
C ARG A 201 4.59 21.09 -9.78
N ASN A 202 4.39 22.03 -8.87
CA ASN A 202 5.42 22.99 -8.45
C ASN A 202 6.28 22.49 -7.28
N ASN A 203 5.91 21.39 -6.64
CA ASN A 203 6.66 20.78 -5.54
C ASN A 203 7.44 19.56 -6.05
N TYR A 204 8.64 19.78 -6.52
CA TYR A 204 9.45 18.74 -7.17
C TYR A 204 9.71 17.49 -6.31
N ASP A 205 9.94 17.68 -5.02
CA ASP A 205 10.21 16.55 -4.11
C ASP A 205 8.94 15.70 -3.90
N THR A 206 7.80 16.35 -3.74
CA THR A 206 6.51 15.66 -3.65
C THR A 206 6.16 14.94 -4.95
N VAL A 207 6.38 15.57 -6.12
CA VAL A 207 6.14 14.93 -7.42
C VAL A 207 7.02 13.69 -7.62
N LEU A 208 8.30 13.75 -7.24
CA LEU A 208 9.18 12.58 -7.31
C LEU A 208 8.67 11.42 -6.42
N ARG A 209 8.20 11.73 -5.21
CA ARG A 209 7.60 10.72 -4.31
C ARG A 209 6.33 10.12 -4.91
N ILE A 210 5.43 10.95 -5.46
CA ILE A 210 4.20 10.50 -6.12
C ILE A 210 4.54 9.58 -7.30
N ALA A 211 5.50 9.97 -8.15
CA ALA A 211 5.92 9.17 -9.30
C ALA A 211 6.50 7.80 -8.88
N ASP A 212 7.27 7.76 -7.78
CA ASP A 212 7.79 6.50 -7.25
C ASP A 212 6.68 5.58 -6.73
N ILE A 213 5.66 6.14 -6.06
CA ILE A 213 4.50 5.38 -5.60
C ILE A 213 3.65 4.93 -6.79
N LEU A 214 3.47 5.76 -7.82
CA LEU A 214 2.79 5.37 -9.05
C LEU A 214 3.45 4.14 -9.70
N PHE A 215 4.78 4.13 -9.83
CA PHE A 215 5.50 2.97 -10.35
C PHE A 215 5.36 1.70 -9.51
N LEU A 216 5.08 1.85 -8.21
CA LEU A 216 4.79 0.71 -7.34
C LEU A 216 3.43 0.08 -7.65
N HIS A 217 2.42 0.91 -8.01
CA HIS A 217 1.06 0.46 -8.34
C HIS A 217 0.88 0.14 -9.83
N ASP A 218 1.60 0.84 -10.69
CA ASP A 218 1.59 0.68 -12.15
C ASP A 218 3.00 0.90 -12.71
N PRO A 219 3.80 -0.17 -12.88
CA PRO A 219 5.16 -0.07 -13.39
C PRO A 219 5.28 0.53 -14.78
N LEU A 220 4.20 0.50 -15.57
CA LEU A 220 4.15 1.02 -16.95
C LEU A 220 3.48 2.40 -17.04
N ASN A 221 3.38 3.14 -15.95
CA ASN A 221 2.75 4.44 -15.92
C ASN A 221 3.61 5.50 -16.64
N GLU A 222 3.14 5.96 -17.80
CA GLU A 222 3.86 6.92 -18.64
C GLU A 222 3.87 8.33 -18.03
N GLU A 223 2.84 8.72 -17.28
CA GLU A 223 2.79 10.03 -16.61
C GLU A 223 3.82 10.12 -15.49
N ALA A 224 3.98 9.03 -14.72
CA ALA A 224 5.01 8.91 -13.70
C ALA A 224 6.42 8.99 -14.33
N LEU A 225 6.63 8.34 -15.49
CA LEU A 225 7.88 8.43 -16.23
C LEU A 225 8.18 9.86 -16.66
N ALA A 226 7.22 10.52 -17.29
CA ALA A 226 7.36 11.88 -17.77
C ALA A 226 7.65 12.85 -16.63
N ALA A 227 6.87 12.80 -15.55
CA ALA A 227 7.04 13.65 -14.38
C ALA A 227 8.43 13.46 -13.74
N LYS A 228 8.84 12.22 -13.52
CA LYS A 228 10.12 11.91 -12.89
C LYS A 228 11.31 12.31 -13.77
N CYS A 229 11.29 11.98 -15.07
CA CYS A 229 12.35 12.36 -15.99
C CYS A 229 12.46 13.89 -16.12
N SER A 230 11.35 14.60 -16.27
CA SER A 230 11.32 16.06 -16.36
C SER A 230 12.00 16.72 -15.16
N ILE A 231 11.61 16.35 -13.93
CA ILE A 231 12.18 16.94 -12.72
C ILE A 231 13.66 16.61 -12.57
N LEU A 232 14.07 15.37 -12.83
CA LEU A 232 15.48 14.98 -12.78
C LEU A 232 16.32 15.76 -13.79
N PHE A 233 15.77 16.09 -14.96
CA PHE A 233 16.41 16.97 -15.94
C PHE A 233 16.58 18.39 -15.41
N ILE A 234 15.52 18.98 -14.85
CA ILE A 234 15.53 20.32 -14.22
C ILE A 234 16.60 20.38 -13.12
N GLN A 235 16.71 19.32 -12.32
CA GLN A 235 17.73 19.20 -11.25
C GLN A 235 19.15 18.90 -11.77
N GLY A 236 19.35 18.80 -13.11
CA GLY A 236 20.65 18.44 -13.69
C GLY A 236 21.06 16.99 -13.56
N LYS A 237 20.20 16.12 -13.00
CA LYS A 237 20.43 14.68 -12.76
C LYS A 237 20.17 13.83 -14.01
N LYS A 238 20.73 14.23 -15.16
CA LYS A 238 20.46 13.63 -16.48
C LYS A 238 20.80 12.13 -16.56
N GLY A 239 21.86 11.69 -15.88
CA GLY A 239 22.25 10.28 -15.83
C GLY A 239 21.21 9.41 -15.12
N ILE A 240 20.61 9.93 -14.02
CA ILE A 240 19.56 9.23 -13.28
C ILE A 240 18.28 9.18 -14.13
N ALA A 241 17.90 10.28 -14.78
CA ALA A 241 16.75 10.32 -15.68
C ALA A 241 16.88 9.26 -16.79
N LYS A 242 18.07 9.16 -17.41
CA LYS A 242 18.34 8.12 -18.41
C LYS A 242 18.17 6.71 -17.85
N SER A 243 18.70 6.43 -16.66
CA SER A 243 18.57 5.11 -16.02
C SER A 243 17.12 4.74 -15.71
N VAL A 244 16.30 5.72 -15.28
CA VAL A 244 14.85 5.53 -15.07
C VAL A 244 14.15 5.19 -16.38
N TYR A 245 14.44 5.94 -17.44
CA TYR A 245 13.88 5.70 -18.77
C TYR A 245 14.27 4.34 -19.35
N ASP A 246 15.57 3.97 -19.30
CA ASP A 246 16.04 2.70 -19.85
C ASP A 246 15.40 1.50 -19.12
N ARG A 247 15.22 1.60 -17.79
CA ARG A 247 14.52 0.58 -17.00
C ARG A 247 13.05 0.48 -17.39
N PHE A 248 12.37 1.61 -17.56
CA PHE A 248 10.97 1.64 -18.00
C PHE A 248 10.82 1.00 -19.40
N CYS A 249 11.66 1.37 -20.36
CA CYS A 249 11.61 0.79 -21.70
C CYS A 249 11.81 -0.73 -21.71
N LYS A 250 12.68 -1.23 -20.82
CA LYS A 250 12.88 -2.67 -20.64
C LYS A 250 11.63 -3.34 -20.10
N GLU A 251 11.06 -2.81 -19.02
CA GLU A 251 9.83 -3.34 -18.39
C GLU A 251 8.65 -3.31 -19.37
N TYR A 252 8.52 -2.23 -20.12
CA TYR A 252 7.50 -2.06 -21.16
C TYR A 252 7.60 -3.15 -22.22
N LYS A 253 8.81 -3.42 -22.72
CA LYS A 253 9.07 -4.46 -23.71
C LYS A 253 8.81 -5.86 -23.13
N ASP A 254 9.27 -6.13 -21.92
CA ASP A 254 9.12 -7.43 -21.26
C ASP A 254 7.64 -7.74 -20.96
N SER A 255 6.83 -6.72 -20.63
CA SER A 255 5.41 -6.87 -20.26
C SER A 255 4.47 -6.88 -21.46
N LEU A 256 4.69 -6.01 -22.46
CA LEU A 256 3.77 -5.82 -23.61
C LEU A 256 4.28 -6.42 -24.91
N GLY A 257 5.54 -6.86 -24.98
CA GLY A 257 6.17 -7.39 -26.20
C GLY A 257 6.50 -6.33 -27.27
N GLU A 258 6.31 -5.04 -26.95
CA GLU A 258 6.53 -3.91 -27.85
C GLU A 258 7.57 -2.94 -27.27
N GLU A 259 8.28 -2.21 -28.16
CA GLU A 259 9.21 -1.18 -27.71
C GLU A 259 8.47 0.14 -27.41
N TYR A 260 8.84 0.77 -26.29
CA TYR A 260 8.35 2.10 -25.95
C TYR A 260 8.80 3.13 -26.98
N LYS A 261 7.87 3.86 -27.60
CA LYS A 261 8.13 4.70 -28.77
C LYS A 261 8.47 6.16 -28.49
N VAL A 262 8.17 6.64 -27.26
CA VAL A 262 8.43 8.05 -26.90
C VAL A 262 9.87 8.22 -26.49
N PRO A 263 10.70 8.98 -27.24
CA PRO A 263 12.11 9.16 -26.88
C PRO A 263 12.27 10.03 -25.62
N LEU A 264 13.32 9.76 -24.85
CA LEU A 264 13.62 10.46 -23.60
C LEU A 264 13.57 12.00 -23.76
N CYS A 265 14.06 12.53 -24.89
CA CYS A 265 14.08 13.98 -25.14
C CYS A 265 12.68 14.62 -25.23
N ASN A 266 11.62 13.85 -25.39
CA ASN A 266 10.25 14.36 -25.42
C ASN A 266 9.60 14.41 -24.04
N LEU A 267 10.18 13.77 -23.02
CA LEU A 267 9.62 13.71 -21.67
C LEU A 267 9.96 14.94 -20.81
N TYR A 268 10.81 15.84 -21.28
CA TYR A 268 11.24 17.03 -20.53
C TYR A 268 11.18 18.34 -21.34
N LYS A 269 10.20 18.44 -22.23
CA LYS A 269 9.92 19.68 -22.98
C LYS A 269 9.06 20.65 -22.19
#